data_32ed01647d7f8a24982697923454dd53
#
_entry.id   32ed01647d7f8a24982697923454dd53
#
_cell.length_a   1.000
_cell.length_b   1.000
_cell.length_c   1.000
_cell.angle_alpha   90.00
_cell.angle_beta   90.00
_cell.angle_gamma   90.00
#
_symmetry.space_group_name_H-M   'P 1'
#
loop_
_entity.id
_entity.type
_entity.pdbx_description
1 polymer ?
#
loop_
_entity_poly.entity_id
_entity_poly.type
_entity_poly.pdbx_seq_one_letter_code
_entity_poly.pdbx_strand_id
1 'polypeptide(L)'
;MTVQTEVLFSNNWNVRISDPGEEGAHSHFFETIYITLVAHIDGSNISYEFTRKVEEQVKIHRTFTDLSELFKFLGDYLDPVSMGFLGIKIGNLGVKT
;
A
#
# COMPACT_ATOMS: atom_id res chain seq x y z
N MET A 1 -11.10 -14.61 -20.55
CA MET A 1 -11.11 -14.55 -19.09
C MET A 1 -10.77 -13.17 -18.63
N THR A 2 -11.63 -12.61 -17.82
CA THR A 2 -11.43 -11.26 -17.28
C THR A 2 -10.75 -11.36 -15.92
N VAL A 3 -9.61 -10.69 -15.79
CA VAL A 3 -8.97 -10.50 -14.50
C VAL A 3 -9.68 -9.35 -13.80
N GLN A 4 -10.17 -9.59 -12.60
CA GLN A 4 -10.76 -8.55 -11.77
C GLN A 4 -9.69 -7.93 -10.88
N THR A 5 -9.73 -6.61 -10.78
CA THR A 5 -8.86 -5.89 -9.85
C THR A 5 -9.71 -5.21 -8.79
N GLU A 6 -9.26 -5.30 -7.55
CA GLU A 6 -9.95 -4.68 -6.44
C GLU A 6 -8.94 -3.94 -5.55
N VAL A 7 -9.20 -2.67 -5.30
CA VAL A 7 -8.34 -1.88 -4.41
C VAL A 7 -8.69 -2.26 -2.98
N LEU A 8 -7.74 -2.87 -2.29
CA LEU A 8 -7.91 -3.28 -0.90
C LEU A 8 -7.58 -2.16 0.07
N PHE A 9 -6.59 -1.36 -0.30
CA PHE A 9 -6.12 -0.28 0.55
C PHE A 9 -5.53 0.80 -0.32
N SER A 10 -5.92 2.04 -0.05
CA SER A 10 -5.35 3.20 -0.73
C SER A 10 -5.33 4.36 0.26
N ASN A 11 -4.16 4.88 0.52
CA ASN A 11 -4.00 5.99 1.44
C ASN A 11 -2.89 6.92 0.96
N ASN A 12 -3.04 8.18 1.31
CA ASN A 12 -2.00 9.15 1.05
C ASN A 12 -1.91 10.13 2.22
N TRP A 13 -0.74 10.66 2.45
CA TRP A 13 -0.53 11.68 3.47
C TRP A 13 0.65 12.54 3.10
N ASN A 14 0.69 13.73 3.66
CA ASN A 14 1.77 14.67 3.45
C ASN A 14 2.76 14.59 4.59
N VAL A 15 4.03 14.42 4.25
CA VAL A 15 5.11 14.43 5.22
C VAL A 15 5.87 15.74 5.09
N ARG A 16 6.03 16.43 6.20
CA ARG A 16 6.80 17.67 6.24
C ARG A 16 8.28 17.32 6.28
N ILE A 17 9.00 17.85 5.31
CA ILE A 17 10.45 17.68 5.25
C ILE A 17 11.09 19.03 5.55
N SER A 18 11.94 19.05 6.55
CA SER A 18 12.77 20.21 6.83
C SER A 18 14.18 19.93 6.30
N ASP A 19 14.71 20.89 5.56
CA ASP A 19 16.09 20.81 5.12
C ASP A 19 16.99 21.31 6.24
N PRO A 20 17.80 20.44 6.86
CA PRO A 20 18.68 20.86 7.95
C PRO A 20 19.98 21.51 7.48
N GLY A 21 20.17 21.65 6.18
CA GLY A 21 21.48 21.96 5.65
C GLY A 21 21.85 23.43 5.51
N GLU A 22 20.91 24.34 5.68
CA GLU A 22 21.21 25.77 5.47
C GLU A 22 20.83 26.61 6.69
N GLU A 23 21.81 27.27 7.23
CA GLU A 23 21.65 28.19 8.35
C GLU A 23 20.77 29.36 7.92
N GLY A 24 19.59 29.47 8.54
CA GLY A 24 18.66 30.56 8.29
C GLY A 24 17.65 30.32 7.17
N ALA A 25 17.77 29.26 6.41
CA ALA A 25 16.77 28.90 5.42
C ALA A 25 15.81 27.86 6.00
N HIS A 26 14.64 28.32 6.38
CA HIS A 26 13.58 27.42 6.79
C HIS A 26 12.70 27.09 5.58
N SER A 27 13.25 26.33 4.62
CA SER A 27 12.41 25.84 3.56
C SER A 27 11.73 24.57 4.02
N HIS A 28 10.46 24.69 4.37
CA HIS A 28 9.62 23.55 4.67
C HIS A 28 8.86 23.20 3.41
N PHE A 29 9.07 21.99 2.92
CA PHE A 29 8.25 21.48 1.84
C PHE A 29 7.60 20.17 2.29
N PHE A 30 6.49 19.85 1.64
CA PHE A 30 5.75 18.64 1.91
C PHE A 30 5.91 17.67 0.77
N GLU A 31 6.16 16.40 1.11
CA GLU A 31 6.10 15.33 0.13
C GLU A 31 4.86 14.51 0.38
N THR A 32 4.16 14.16 -0.67
CA THR A 32 2.99 13.29 -0.57
C THR A 32 3.43 11.84 -0.78
N ILE A 33 3.09 11.01 0.19
CA ILE A 33 3.36 9.58 0.15
C ILE A 33 2.06 8.87 -0.15
N TYR A 34 2.10 7.95 -1.13
CA TYR A 34 0.96 7.14 -1.54
C TYR A 34 1.28 5.68 -1.28
N ILE A 35 0.36 4.99 -0.64
CA ILE A 35 0.43 3.53 -0.47
C ILE A 35 -0.84 2.93 -1.02
N THR A 36 -0.70 1.95 -1.91
CA THR A 36 -1.82 1.23 -2.48
C THR A 36 -1.56 -0.27 -2.42
N LEU A 37 -2.60 -1.02 -2.14
CA LEU A 37 -2.61 -2.47 -2.23
C LEU A 37 -3.80 -2.88 -3.07
N VAL A 38 -3.52 -3.59 -4.16
CA VAL A 38 -4.53 -4.01 -5.13
C VAL A 38 -4.50 -5.52 -5.24
N ALA A 39 -5.67 -6.15 -5.21
CA ALA A 39 -5.80 -7.58 -5.50
C ALA A 39 -6.12 -7.76 -6.96
N HIS A 40 -5.42 -8.69 -7.59
CA HIS A 40 -5.70 -9.16 -8.96
C HIS A 40 -6.26 -10.56 -8.87
N ILE A 41 -7.51 -10.72 -9.28
CA ILE A 41 -8.25 -11.97 -9.13
C ILE A 41 -8.42 -12.60 -10.50
N ASP A 42 -7.85 -13.77 -10.69
CA ASP A 42 -7.95 -14.55 -11.93
C ASP A 42 -8.45 -15.95 -11.58
N GLY A 43 -9.77 -16.12 -11.63
CA GLY A 43 -10.40 -17.37 -11.20
C GLY A 43 -10.15 -17.62 -9.73
N SER A 44 -9.47 -18.73 -9.42
CA SER A 44 -9.10 -19.06 -8.04
C SER A 44 -7.73 -18.52 -7.63
N ASN A 45 -7.02 -17.88 -8.57
CA ASN A 45 -5.69 -17.33 -8.31
C ASN A 45 -5.80 -15.86 -7.96
N ILE A 46 -5.26 -15.50 -6.81
CA ILE A 46 -5.26 -14.11 -6.34
C ILE A 46 -3.83 -13.70 -6.08
N SER A 47 -3.43 -12.57 -6.65
CA SER A 47 -2.16 -11.94 -6.35
C SER A 47 -2.41 -10.55 -5.77
N TYR A 48 -1.45 -10.06 -5.01
CA TYR A 48 -1.56 -8.78 -4.31
C TYR A 48 -0.40 -7.89 -4.72
N GLU A 49 -0.72 -6.71 -5.19
CA GLU A 49 0.28 -5.75 -5.65
C GLU A 49 0.33 -4.57 -4.69
N PHE A 50 1.49 -4.38 -4.08
CA PHE A 50 1.77 -3.28 -3.18
C PHE A 50 2.63 -2.24 -3.89
N THR A 51 2.22 -0.98 -3.82
CA THR A 51 2.97 0.13 -4.39
C THR A 51 3.10 1.24 -3.35
N ARG A 52 4.32 1.73 -3.17
CA ARG A 52 4.59 2.92 -2.38
C ARG A 52 5.25 3.95 -3.27
N LYS A 53 4.64 5.11 -3.36
CA LYS A 53 5.15 6.22 -4.16
C LYS A 53 5.45 7.40 -3.25
N VAL A 54 6.51 8.12 -3.56
CA VAL A 54 6.79 9.43 -2.96
C VAL A 54 6.71 10.42 -4.10
N GLU A 55 5.74 11.33 -4.01
CA GLU A 55 5.34 12.19 -5.11
C GLU A 55 4.95 11.31 -6.31
N GLU A 56 5.59 11.47 -7.46
CA GLU A 56 5.29 10.68 -8.64
C GLU A 56 6.25 9.50 -8.85
N GLN A 57 7.19 9.29 -7.91
CA GLN A 57 8.20 8.25 -8.04
C GLN A 57 7.82 7.01 -7.26
N VAL A 58 7.83 5.87 -7.94
CA VAL A 58 7.63 4.57 -7.30
C VAL A 58 8.89 4.21 -6.52
N LYS A 59 8.76 4.07 -5.20
CA LYS A 59 9.88 3.70 -4.32
C LYS A 59 9.88 2.22 -3.99
N ILE A 60 8.69 1.62 -3.85
CA ILE A 60 8.55 0.20 -3.57
C ILE A 60 7.42 -0.33 -4.45
N HIS A 61 7.69 -1.46 -5.08
CA HIS A 61 6.68 -2.19 -5.83
C HIS A 61 6.92 -3.68 -5.59
N ARG A 62 5.95 -4.35 -4.99
CA ARG A 62 6.05 -5.77 -4.64
C ARG A 62 4.75 -6.48 -4.99
N THR A 63 4.89 -7.70 -5.44
CA THR A 63 3.76 -8.58 -5.72
C THR A 63 3.85 -9.83 -4.85
N PHE A 64 2.73 -10.23 -4.27
CA PHE A 64 2.66 -11.36 -3.37
C PHE A 64 1.55 -12.31 -3.82
N THR A 65 1.80 -13.60 -3.68
CA THR A 65 0.77 -14.63 -3.84
C THR A 65 0.48 -15.36 -2.53
N ASP A 66 1.37 -15.22 -1.56
CA ASP A 66 1.25 -15.84 -0.25
C ASP A 66 0.81 -14.78 0.78
N LEU A 67 -0.32 -15.02 1.43
CA LEU A 67 -0.86 -14.10 2.43
C LEU A 67 0.05 -13.95 3.64
N SER A 68 0.71 -15.01 4.05
CA SER A 68 1.64 -14.96 5.17
C SER A 68 2.77 -13.97 4.91
N GLU A 69 3.35 -14.04 3.73
CA GLU A 69 4.43 -13.12 3.34
C GLU A 69 3.93 -11.70 3.17
N LEU A 70 2.71 -11.56 2.61
CA LEU A 70 2.09 -10.25 2.46
C LEU A 70 1.91 -9.56 3.80
N PHE A 71 1.29 -10.26 4.78
CA PHE A 71 1.04 -9.66 6.08
C PHE A 71 2.32 -9.37 6.85
N LYS A 72 3.32 -10.20 6.70
CA LYS A 72 4.63 -9.97 7.31
C LYS A 72 5.28 -8.69 6.75
N PHE A 73 5.18 -8.51 5.44
CA PHE A 73 5.68 -7.30 4.78
C PHE A 73 4.91 -6.06 5.22
N LEU A 74 3.57 -6.15 5.24
CA LEU A 74 2.70 -5.02 5.55
C LEU A 74 2.82 -4.56 7.01
N GLY A 75 3.30 -5.42 7.89
CA GLY A 75 3.50 -5.07 9.29
C GLY A 75 4.42 -3.88 9.49
N ASP A 76 5.30 -3.60 8.53
CA ASP A 76 6.18 -2.44 8.59
C ASP A 76 5.52 -1.14 8.11
N TYR A 77 4.35 -1.23 7.47
CA TYR A 77 3.69 -0.09 6.83
C TYR A 77 2.31 0.23 7.38
N LEU A 78 1.64 -0.75 7.96
CA LEU A 78 0.28 -0.59 8.45
C LEU A 78 0.22 -0.84 9.95
N ASP A 79 -0.66 -0.09 10.62
CA ASP A 79 -0.94 -0.31 12.03
C ASP A 79 -1.85 -1.54 12.23
N PRO A 80 -1.97 -2.06 13.47
CA PRO A 80 -2.79 -3.25 13.70
C PRO A 80 -4.26 -3.10 13.34
N VAL A 81 -4.82 -1.91 13.49
CA VAL A 81 -6.23 -1.67 13.14
C VAL A 81 -6.43 -1.76 11.64
N SER A 82 -5.55 -1.10 10.88
CA SER A 82 -5.59 -1.17 9.41
C SER A 82 -5.38 -2.60 8.92
N MET A 83 -4.48 -3.34 9.55
CA MET A 83 -4.24 -4.75 9.23
C MET A 83 -5.49 -5.59 9.45
N GLY A 84 -6.23 -5.32 10.53
CA GLY A 84 -7.48 -6.01 10.82
C GLY A 84 -8.53 -5.78 9.75
N PHE A 85 -8.73 -4.52 9.35
CA PHE A 85 -9.67 -4.19 8.28
C PHE A 85 -9.26 -4.82 6.95
N LEU A 86 -7.97 -4.82 6.66
CA LEU A 86 -7.45 -5.45 5.46
C LEU A 86 -7.73 -6.94 5.45
N GLY A 87 -7.53 -7.61 6.59
CA GLY A 87 -7.83 -9.02 6.74
C GLY A 87 -9.28 -9.35 6.42
N ILE A 88 -10.21 -8.50 6.86
CA ILE A 88 -11.63 -8.66 6.58
C ILE A 88 -11.89 -8.53 5.07
N LYS A 89 -11.32 -7.54 4.43
CA LYS A 89 -11.48 -7.33 2.99
C LYS A 89 -10.94 -8.50 2.18
N ILE A 90 -9.77 -9.01 2.56
CA ILE A 90 -9.17 -10.16 1.88
C ILE A 90 -10.03 -11.40 2.07
N GLY A 91 -10.54 -11.61 3.28
CA GLY A 91 -11.45 -12.72 3.55
C GLY A 91 -12.71 -12.67 2.70
N ASN A 92 -13.22 -11.47 2.43
CA ASN A 92 -14.42 -11.30 1.61
C ASN A 92 -14.19 -11.52 0.12
N LEU A 93 -12.94 -11.46 -0.35
CA LEU A 93 -12.64 -11.74 -1.76
C LEU A 93 -13.01 -13.16 -2.15
N GLY A 94 -12.91 -14.09 -1.23
CA GLY A 94 -13.24 -15.50 -1.49
C GLY A 94 -14.72 -15.82 -1.39
N VAL A 95 -15.57 -14.89 -0.94
CA VAL A 95 -17.00 -15.13 -0.69
C VAL A 95 -17.87 -14.64 -1.84
N LYS A 96 -17.33 -13.90 -2.78
CA LYS A 96 -18.10 -13.43 -3.94
C LYS A 96 -18.36 -14.58 -4.90
N THR A 97 -19.49 -15.14 -4.79
CA THR A 97 -20.01 -16.08 -5.79
C THR A 97 -20.98 -15.37 -6.70
#